data_a86d1ee12c1f57465f2bfc85c268ca97
#
_entry.id   a86d1ee12c1f57465f2bfc85c268ca97
#
_cell.length_a   1.000
_cell.length_b   1.000
_cell.length_c   1.000
_cell.angle_alpha   90.00
_cell.angle_beta   90.00
_cell.angle_gamma   90.00
#
_symmetry.space_group_name_H-M   'P 1'
#
loop_
_entity.id
_entity.type
_entity.pdbx_description
1 polymer ?
#
loop_
_entity_poly.entity_id
_entity_poly.type
_entity_poly.pdbx_seq_one_letter_code
_entity_poly.pdbx_strand_id
1 'polypeptide(L)'
;MVSEKMVAWGSQGCVIRDLAAYGEQRAAVVGAENVFNFTIGNPSVPAPSCVRQTIEHLLQTVPAEQLHAYTAAPGLAPVRAKMAAYLEKTFGVGYRAEDVYMTSGASSALAMLAYALLSPGDEVLTLSPYFSEYKLYAEAAGGTLTAVPSSPEDFQIDLDAFSAAISEKTAVVLLNSPNNPSGAVSYTHLT
;
A
#
# COMPACT_ATOMS: atom_id res chain seq x y z
N MET A 1 -4.46 15.91 25.36
CA MET A 1 -5.82 15.92 24.75
C MET A 1 -5.71 15.32 23.37
N VAL A 2 -6.49 14.28 23.07
CA VAL A 2 -6.52 13.66 21.71
C VAL A 2 -7.54 14.44 20.88
N SER A 3 -7.29 14.64 19.58
CA SER A 3 -8.24 15.34 18.72
C SER A 3 -9.52 14.51 18.53
N GLU A 4 -10.66 15.18 18.38
CA GLU A 4 -11.97 14.53 18.16
C GLU A 4 -11.95 13.61 16.92
N LYS A 5 -11.26 14.02 15.86
CA LYS A 5 -11.04 13.22 14.64
C LYS A 5 -10.34 11.90 14.97
N MET A 6 -9.28 11.92 15.79
CA MET A 6 -8.57 10.71 16.17
C MET A 6 -9.39 9.81 17.10
N VAL A 7 -10.21 10.40 17.96
CA VAL A 7 -11.16 9.64 18.79
C VAL A 7 -12.19 8.96 17.91
N ALA A 8 -12.78 9.69 16.96
CA ALA A 8 -13.76 9.13 16.01
C ALA A 8 -13.18 7.96 15.21
N TRP A 9 -11.97 8.13 14.65
CA TRP A 9 -11.31 7.07 13.90
C TRP A 9 -10.94 5.86 14.78
N GLY A 10 -10.43 6.09 15.99
CA GLY A 10 -10.08 5.02 16.92
C GLY A 10 -11.29 4.26 17.47
N SER A 11 -12.48 4.88 17.43
CA SER A 11 -13.73 4.26 17.84
C SER A 11 -14.43 3.46 16.72
N GLN A 12 -13.99 3.63 15.48
CA GLN A 12 -14.48 2.82 14.37
C GLN A 12 -13.87 1.42 14.46
N GLY A 13 -14.72 0.39 14.55
CA GLY A 13 -14.31 -1.01 14.49
C GLY A 13 -13.64 -1.32 13.14
N CYS A 14 -12.72 -2.26 13.16
CA CYS A 14 -12.12 -2.78 11.92
C CYS A 14 -12.64 -4.20 11.68
N VAL A 15 -13.58 -4.35 10.77
CA VAL A 15 -14.25 -5.62 10.45
C VAL A 15 -13.24 -6.75 10.20
N ILE A 16 -12.13 -6.46 9.51
CA ILE A 16 -11.09 -7.45 9.22
C ILE A 16 -10.43 -7.94 10.51
N ARG A 17 -10.12 -7.05 11.45
CA ARG A 17 -9.52 -7.40 12.75
C ARG A 17 -10.50 -8.14 13.64
N ASP A 18 -11.76 -7.72 13.64
CA ASP A 18 -12.81 -8.37 14.42
C ASP A 18 -13.07 -9.81 13.92
N LEU A 19 -13.09 -10.00 12.60
CA LEU A 19 -13.19 -11.33 11.99
C LEU A 19 -11.95 -12.19 12.25
N ALA A 20 -10.75 -11.61 12.23
CA ALA A 20 -9.52 -12.33 12.58
C ALA A 20 -9.56 -12.82 14.02
N ALA A 21 -9.93 -11.94 14.96
CA ALA A 21 -10.09 -12.29 16.38
C ALA A 21 -11.18 -13.36 16.60
N TYR A 22 -12.30 -13.27 15.87
CA TYR A 22 -13.32 -14.30 15.87
C TYR A 22 -12.78 -15.64 15.37
N GLY A 23 -11.99 -15.63 14.30
CA GLY A 23 -11.33 -16.82 13.76
C GLY A 23 -10.44 -17.52 14.80
N GLU A 24 -9.65 -16.75 15.56
CA GLU A 24 -8.81 -17.27 16.65
C GLU A 24 -9.67 -17.89 17.78
N GLN A 25 -10.72 -17.21 18.20
CA GLN A 25 -11.65 -17.72 19.19
C GLN A 25 -12.33 -19.02 18.72
N ARG A 26 -12.71 -19.07 17.44
CA ARG A 26 -13.32 -20.26 16.86
C ARG A 26 -12.35 -21.43 16.80
N ALA A 27 -11.09 -21.17 16.44
CA ALA A 27 -10.03 -22.17 16.40
C ALA A 27 -9.79 -22.83 17.77
N ALA A 28 -9.90 -22.07 18.84
CA ALA A 28 -9.80 -22.60 20.21
C ALA A 28 -10.93 -23.58 20.57
N VAL A 29 -12.08 -23.50 19.90
CA VAL A 29 -13.26 -24.35 20.17
C VAL A 29 -13.30 -25.58 19.26
N VAL A 30 -12.99 -25.43 17.97
CA VAL A 30 -13.17 -26.47 16.96
C VAL A 30 -11.88 -27.11 16.47
N GLY A 31 -10.73 -26.60 16.91
CA GLY A 31 -9.40 -26.95 16.39
C GLY A 31 -8.97 -26.00 15.25
N ALA A 32 -7.70 -25.63 15.24
CA ALA A 32 -7.15 -24.71 14.25
C ALA A 32 -7.22 -25.27 12.80
N GLU A 33 -7.11 -26.57 12.67
CA GLU A 33 -7.21 -27.29 11.39
C GLU A 33 -8.60 -27.22 10.74
N ASN A 34 -9.62 -26.84 11.52
CA ASN A 34 -11.02 -26.71 11.07
C ASN A 34 -11.43 -25.24 10.84
N VAL A 35 -10.47 -24.30 10.89
CA VAL A 35 -10.73 -22.87 10.65
C VAL A 35 -9.88 -22.37 9.49
N PHE A 36 -10.55 -21.97 8.41
CA PHE A 36 -9.93 -21.40 7.22
C PHE A 36 -10.05 -19.87 7.30
N ASN A 37 -9.00 -19.21 7.82
CA ASN A 37 -9.00 -17.77 8.02
C ASN A 37 -8.42 -17.04 6.79
N PHE A 38 -9.27 -16.34 6.05
CA PHE A 38 -8.92 -15.53 4.89
C PHE A 38 -9.01 -14.02 5.15
N THR A 39 -9.01 -13.59 6.40
CA THR A 39 -9.20 -12.17 6.77
C THR A 39 -7.93 -11.33 6.57
N ILE A 40 -6.76 -11.88 6.89
CA ILE A 40 -5.48 -11.20 6.76
C ILE A 40 -4.59 -11.99 5.80
N GLY A 41 -4.13 -11.32 4.75
CA GLY A 41 -3.21 -11.91 3.77
C GLY A 41 -1.80 -12.01 4.32
N ASN A 42 -1.46 -13.17 4.90
CA ASN A 42 -0.08 -13.48 5.25
C ASN A 42 0.61 -14.21 4.10
N PRO A 43 1.90 -13.90 3.79
CA PRO A 43 2.65 -14.66 2.81
C PRO A 43 2.71 -16.14 3.22
N SER A 44 2.26 -17.03 2.33
CA SER A 44 2.32 -18.48 2.51
C SER A 44 3.59 -19.10 1.91
N VAL A 45 4.32 -18.33 1.10
CA VAL A 45 5.57 -18.73 0.48
C VAL A 45 6.72 -18.10 1.26
N PRO A 46 7.74 -18.88 1.68
CA PRO A 46 8.88 -18.33 2.39
C PRO A 46 9.65 -17.35 1.51
N ALA A 47 10.27 -16.35 2.14
CA ALA A 47 11.15 -15.42 1.43
C ALA A 47 12.30 -16.18 0.74
N PRO A 48 12.76 -15.72 -0.43
CA PRO A 48 13.93 -16.30 -1.10
C PRO A 48 15.14 -16.38 -0.14
N SER A 49 15.90 -17.46 -0.22
CA SER A 49 17.05 -17.70 0.66
C SER A 49 18.09 -16.57 0.63
N CYS A 50 18.20 -15.87 -0.51
CA CYS A 50 19.10 -14.72 -0.66
C CYS A 50 18.78 -13.58 0.33
N VAL A 51 17.53 -13.41 0.77
CA VAL A 51 17.16 -12.39 1.76
C VAL A 51 17.90 -12.65 3.08
N ARG A 52 17.78 -13.87 3.59
CA ARG A 52 18.47 -14.26 4.82
C ARG A 52 19.99 -14.18 4.69
N GLN A 53 20.54 -14.73 3.59
CA GLN A 53 21.96 -14.72 3.31
C GLN A 53 22.52 -13.29 3.24
N THR A 54 21.80 -12.36 2.63
CA THR A 54 22.21 -10.95 2.56
C THR A 54 22.19 -10.30 3.94
N ILE A 55 21.20 -10.55 4.76
CA ILE A 55 21.13 -10.01 6.13
C ILE A 55 22.31 -10.55 6.96
N GLU A 56 22.54 -11.86 6.93
CA GLU A 56 23.65 -12.49 7.65
C GLU A 56 25.00 -11.94 7.19
N HIS A 57 25.18 -11.77 5.88
CA HIS A 57 26.39 -11.18 5.29
C HIS A 57 26.62 -9.73 5.76
N LEU A 58 25.58 -8.89 5.72
CA LEU A 58 25.68 -7.50 6.18
C LEU A 58 26.04 -7.41 7.67
N LEU A 59 25.45 -8.26 8.51
CA LEU A 59 25.74 -8.31 9.93
C LEU A 59 27.19 -8.71 10.22
N GLN A 60 27.79 -9.54 9.35
CA GLN A 60 29.17 -10.01 9.50
C GLN A 60 30.22 -9.07 8.91
N THR A 61 29.85 -8.30 7.87
CA THR A 61 30.86 -7.58 7.08
C THR A 61 30.76 -6.06 7.20
N VAL A 62 29.61 -5.52 7.61
CA VAL A 62 29.44 -4.07 7.79
C VAL A 62 29.70 -3.72 9.25
N PRO A 63 30.60 -2.75 9.55
CA PRO A 63 30.80 -2.26 10.92
C PRO A 63 29.49 -1.81 11.57
N ALA A 64 29.32 -2.10 12.85
CA ALA A 64 28.10 -1.82 13.60
C ALA A 64 27.71 -0.34 13.54
N GLU A 65 28.68 0.56 13.58
CA GLU A 65 28.49 2.01 13.50
C GLU A 65 27.88 2.45 12.17
N GLN A 66 28.20 1.74 11.09
CA GLN A 66 27.61 2.01 9.75
C GLN A 66 26.26 1.32 9.60
N LEU A 67 26.13 0.10 10.12
CA LEU A 67 24.90 -0.68 10.01
C LEU A 67 23.72 -0.02 10.73
N HIS A 68 24.00 0.64 11.86
CA HIS A 68 22.99 1.30 12.70
C HIS A 68 23.01 2.84 12.58
N ALA A 69 23.75 3.38 11.64
CA ALA A 69 23.80 4.82 11.40
C ALA A 69 22.48 5.36 10.79
N TYR A 70 22.22 6.63 11.03
CA TYR A 70 21.19 7.32 10.28
C TYR A 70 21.51 7.34 8.80
N THR A 71 20.51 7.09 7.98
CA THR A 71 20.62 7.25 6.53
C THR A 71 20.14 8.64 6.08
N ALA A 72 20.51 9.05 4.87
CA ALA A 72 19.89 10.21 4.23
C ALA A 72 18.36 9.98 4.08
N ALA A 73 17.57 11.04 4.21
CA ALA A 73 16.10 10.96 4.17
C ALA A 73 15.54 10.16 2.98
N PRO A 74 16.05 10.31 1.74
CA PRO A 74 15.55 9.52 0.61
C PRO A 74 16.09 8.08 0.57
N GLY A 75 16.92 7.68 1.52
CA GLY A 75 17.61 6.38 1.56
C GLY A 75 19.03 6.43 0.96
N LEU A 76 19.75 5.32 1.11
CA LEU A 76 21.13 5.20 0.64
C LEU A 76 21.24 5.34 -0.88
N ALA A 77 22.10 6.23 -1.38
CA ALA A 77 22.27 6.49 -2.79
C ALA A 77 22.61 5.22 -3.63
N PRO A 78 23.48 4.29 -3.18
CA PRO A 78 23.72 3.04 -3.92
C PRO A 78 22.48 2.14 -4.03
N VAL A 79 21.61 2.15 -3.02
CA VAL A 79 20.36 1.36 -3.05
C VAL A 79 19.37 1.98 -4.04
N ARG A 80 19.21 3.30 -4.01
CA ARG A 80 18.35 4.04 -4.95
C ARG A 80 18.80 3.88 -6.41
N ALA A 81 20.10 3.92 -6.66
CA ALA A 81 20.65 3.69 -7.99
C ALA A 81 20.38 2.26 -8.51
N LYS A 82 20.50 1.24 -7.64
CA LYS A 82 20.16 -0.14 -8.00
C LYS A 82 18.66 -0.30 -8.26
N MET A 83 17.82 0.38 -7.51
CA MET A 83 16.37 0.36 -7.74
C MET A 83 16.01 1.02 -9.07
N ALA A 84 16.58 2.19 -9.38
CA ALA A 84 16.39 2.85 -10.66
C ALA A 84 16.79 1.96 -11.84
N ALA A 85 17.97 1.33 -11.77
CA ALA A 85 18.44 0.39 -12.79
C ALA A 85 17.53 -0.86 -12.93
N TYR A 86 16.99 -1.35 -11.83
CA TYR A 86 16.02 -2.45 -11.85
C TYR A 86 14.71 -2.04 -12.55
N LEU A 87 14.19 -0.86 -12.24
CA LEU A 87 12.96 -0.34 -12.85
C LEU A 87 13.14 -0.13 -14.37
N GLU A 88 14.28 0.43 -14.79
CA GLU A 88 14.61 0.57 -16.21
C GLU A 88 14.67 -0.79 -16.90
N LYS A 89 15.41 -1.74 -16.34
CA LYS A 89 15.55 -3.09 -16.91
C LYS A 89 14.22 -3.83 -17.01
N THR A 90 13.34 -3.66 -16.02
CA THR A 90 12.11 -4.47 -15.90
C THR A 90 10.94 -3.83 -16.66
N PHE A 91 10.84 -2.51 -16.65
CA PHE A 91 9.68 -1.78 -17.16
C PHE A 91 10.02 -0.81 -18.30
N GLY A 92 11.30 -0.65 -18.65
CA GLY A 92 11.73 0.29 -19.71
C GLY A 92 11.56 1.77 -19.35
N VAL A 93 11.49 2.07 -18.05
CA VAL A 93 11.29 3.45 -17.55
C VAL A 93 12.59 3.98 -16.97
N GLY A 94 13.17 5.00 -17.62
CA GLY A 94 14.46 5.58 -17.25
C GLY A 94 14.38 6.47 -16.01
N TYR A 95 14.34 5.86 -14.83
CA TYR A 95 14.48 6.58 -13.56
C TYR A 95 15.95 6.80 -13.21
N ARG A 96 16.25 7.94 -12.57
CA ARG A 96 17.55 8.22 -11.93
C ARG A 96 17.45 7.91 -10.42
N ALA A 97 18.60 7.78 -9.76
CA ALA A 97 18.63 7.57 -8.31
C ALA A 97 17.91 8.70 -7.53
N GLU A 98 17.91 9.93 -8.07
CA GLU A 98 17.24 11.09 -7.47
C GLU A 98 15.73 10.98 -7.52
N ASP A 99 15.18 10.22 -8.45
CA ASP A 99 13.74 10.03 -8.63
C ASP A 99 13.19 8.94 -7.69
N VAL A 100 14.06 8.25 -6.93
CA VAL A 100 13.68 7.16 -6.02
C VAL A 100 13.78 7.61 -4.57
N TYR A 101 12.68 7.47 -3.83
CA TYR A 101 12.61 7.70 -2.40
C TYR A 101 12.23 6.41 -1.66
N MET A 102 13.06 5.97 -0.72
CA MET A 102 12.84 4.74 0.04
C MET A 102 11.94 5.00 1.24
N THR A 103 10.95 4.14 1.44
CA THR A 103 9.99 4.25 2.56
C THR A 103 9.85 2.93 3.30
N SER A 104 9.27 2.97 4.50
CA SER A 104 8.93 1.76 5.27
C SER A 104 7.63 1.14 4.74
N GLY A 105 7.67 0.64 3.50
CA GLY A 105 6.55 0.02 2.83
C GLY A 105 5.60 1.00 2.14
N ALA A 106 4.63 0.44 1.40
CA ALA A 106 3.69 1.20 0.57
C ALA A 106 2.80 2.16 1.40
N SER A 107 2.41 1.77 2.62
CA SER A 107 1.59 2.60 3.49
C SER A 107 2.25 3.93 3.81
N SER A 108 3.55 3.92 4.13
CA SER A 108 4.31 5.15 4.39
C SER A 108 4.43 6.00 3.12
N ALA A 109 4.67 5.36 1.97
CA ALA A 109 4.74 6.07 0.69
C ALA A 109 3.41 6.76 0.35
N LEU A 110 2.29 6.05 0.48
CA LEU A 110 0.96 6.58 0.19
C LEU A 110 0.57 7.72 1.14
N ALA A 111 0.88 7.59 2.44
CA ALA A 111 0.65 8.68 3.39
C ALA A 111 1.47 9.92 3.04
N MET A 112 2.76 9.76 2.72
CA MET A 112 3.62 10.86 2.30
C MET A 112 3.13 11.53 1.01
N LEU A 113 2.71 10.73 0.02
CA LEU A 113 2.17 11.25 -1.23
C LEU A 113 0.85 12.00 -1.00
N ALA A 114 -0.04 11.49 -0.15
CA ALA A 114 -1.27 12.19 0.19
C ALA A 114 -0.98 13.59 0.78
N TYR A 115 -0.06 13.67 1.75
CA TYR A 115 0.34 14.97 2.32
C TYR A 115 1.06 15.88 1.32
N ALA A 116 1.77 15.34 0.34
CA ALA A 116 2.49 16.13 -0.65
C ALA A 116 1.60 16.65 -1.78
N LEU A 117 0.55 15.92 -2.13
CA LEU A 117 -0.26 16.16 -3.32
C LEU A 117 -1.62 16.79 -3.03
N LEU A 118 -2.18 16.61 -1.81
CA LEU A 118 -3.52 17.03 -1.48
C LEU A 118 -3.55 18.34 -0.69
N SER A 119 -4.46 19.21 -1.09
CA SER A 119 -4.92 20.38 -0.33
C SER A 119 -6.30 20.11 0.28
N PRO A 120 -6.72 20.87 1.30
CA PRO A 120 -8.06 20.75 1.86
C PRO A 120 -9.15 20.92 0.78
N GLY A 121 -10.01 19.91 0.64
CA GLY A 121 -11.08 19.87 -0.35
C GLY A 121 -10.76 19.12 -1.64
N ASP A 122 -9.50 18.70 -1.83
CA ASP A 122 -9.10 17.86 -2.93
C ASP A 122 -9.66 16.44 -2.81
N GLU A 123 -9.75 15.76 -3.94
CA GLU A 123 -10.29 14.41 -4.06
C GLU A 123 -9.23 13.42 -4.57
N VAL A 124 -9.19 12.26 -3.94
CA VAL A 124 -8.53 11.06 -4.46
C VAL A 124 -9.60 10.18 -5.09
N LEU A 125 -9.47 9.86 -6.37
CA LEU A 125 -10.36 8.95 -7.09
C LEU A 125 -9.72 7.56 -7.14
N THR A 126 -10.47 6.51 -6.80
CA THR A 126 -10.02 5.11 -6.86
C THR A 126 -11.14 4.19 -7.30
N LEU A 127 -10.83 2.92 -7.49
CA LEU A 127 -11.82 1.87 -7.78
C LEU A 127 -12.27 1.18 -6.48
N SER A 128 -13.53 0.72 -6.44
CA SER A 128 -14.01 -0.15 -5.36
C SER A 128 -14.22 -1.58 -5.89
N PRO A 129 -13.88 -2.63 -5.09
CA PRO A 129 -13.33 -2.56 -3.74
C PRO A 129 -11.86 -2.10 -3.70
N TYR A 130 -11.47 -1.43 -2.63
CA TYR A 130 -10.12 -0.90 -2.42
C TYR A 130 -9.61 -1.21 -1.00
N PHE A 131 -8.31 -1.05 -0.80
CA PHE A 131 -7.67 -1.18 0.51
C PHE A 131 -8.12 -0.03 1.43
N SER A 132 -8.78 -0.36 2.53
CA SER A 132 -9.51 0.57 3.40
C SER A 132 -8.70 1.79 3.85
N GLU A 133 -7.39 1.61 4.04
CA GLU A 133 -6.49 2.66 4.51
C GLU A 133 -6.26 3.80 3.50
N TYR A 134 -6.59 3.61 2.22
CA TYR A 134 -6.51 4.70 1.22
C TYR A 134 -7.37 5.89 1.63
N LYS A 135 -8.58 5.61 2.14
CA LYS A 135 -9.48 6.65 2.68
C LYS A 135 -8.84 7.39 3.86
N LEU A 136 -8.20 6.63 4.76
CA LEU A 136 -7.54 7.21 5.92
C LEU A 136 -6.41 8.15 5.51
N TYR A 137 -5.58 7.78 4.51
CA TYR A 137 -4.49 8.65 4.05
C TYR A 137 -5.01 9.93 3.40
N ALA A 138 -6.03 9.85 2.55
CA ALA A 138 -6.65 11.01 1.94
C ALA A 138 -7.25 11.96 2.98
N GLU A 139 -8.05 11.43 3.91
CA GLU A 139 -8.69 12.22 4.96
C GLU A 139 -7.68 12.80 5.97
N ALA A 140 -6.58 12.09 6.27
CA ALA A 140 -5.51 12.60 7.13
C ALA A 140 -4.84 13.83 6.53
N ALA A 141 -4.67 13.85 5.22
CA ALA A 141 -4.10 14.97 4.48
C ALA A 141 -5.10 16.12 4.20
N GLY A 142 -6.36 15.98 4.64
CA GLY A 142 -7.40 17.02 4.46
C GLY A 142 -8.22 16.87 3.17
N GLY A 143 -7.96 15.84 2.38
CA GLY A 143 -8.73 15.51 1.19
C GLY A 143 -9.91 14.57 1.48
N THR A 144 -10.53 14.11 0.41
CA THR A 144 -11.60 13.09 0.43
C THR A 144 -11.22 11.94 -0.49
N LEU A 145 -11.88 10.77 -0.34
CA LEU A 145 -11.72 9.66 -1.26
C LEU A 145 -13.08 9.30 -1.85
N THR A 146 -13.13 9.31 -3.18
CA THR A 146 -14.27 8.85 -3.97
C THR A 146 -13.91 7.55 -4.67
N ALA A 147 -14.76 6.54 -4.52
CA ALA A 147 -14.54 5.23 -5.13
C ALA A 147 -15.57 4.95 -6.21
N VAL A 148 -15.10 4.67 -7.41
CA VAL A 148 -15.93 4.23 -8.54
C VAL A 148 -16.08 2.71 -8.47
N PRO A 149 -17.28 2.15 -8.52
CA PRO A 149 -17.47 0.71 -8.60
C PRO A 149 -16.79 0.12 -9.83
N SER A 150 -16.04 -0.95 -9.65
CA SER A 150 -15.58 -1.79 -10.76
C SER A 150 -16.69 -2.74 -11.20
N SER A 151 -16.53 -3.35 -12.38
CA SER A 151 -17.43 -4.37 -12.91
C SER A 151 -17.64 -5.49 -11.87
N PRO A 152 -18.87 -5.90 -11.58
CA PRO A 152 -19.15 -6.94 -10.59
C PRO A 152 -18.72 -8.35 -11.03
N GLU A 153 -18.55 -8.58 -12.33
CA GLU A 153 -18.22 -9.89 -12.88
C GLU A 153 -16.72 -10.20 -12.79
N ASP A 154 -15.87 -9.20 -13.05
CA ASP A 154 -14.42 -9.40 -13.22
C ASP A 154 -13.56 -8.35 -12.51
N PHE A 155 -14.17 -7.40 -11.82
CA PHE A 155 -13.54 -6.28 -11.15
C PHE A 155 -12.69 -5.38 -12.06
N GLN A 156 -12.99 -5.37 -13.37
CA GLN A 156 -12.32 -4.47 -14.30
C GLN A 156 -12.86 -3.05 -14.22
N ILE A 157 -12.09 -2.11 -14.76
CA ILE A 157 -12.42 -0.69 -14.75
C ILE A 157 -13.55 -0.43 -15.76
N ASP A 158 -14.65 0.16 -15.29
CA ASP A 158 -15.60 0.83 -16.16
C ASP A 158 -15.06 2.22 -16.50
N LEU A 159 -14.50 2.38 -17.69
CA LEU A 159 -13.84 3.62 -18.12
C LEU A 159 -14.82 4.78 -18.25
N ASP A 160 -16.06 4.52 -18.65
CA ASP A 160 -17.06 5.56 -18.79
C ASP A 160 -17.49 6.08 -17.41
N ALA A 161 -17.78 5.17 -16.47
CA ALA A 161 -18.10 5.53 -15.10
C ALA A 161 -16.91 6.23 -14.40
N PHE A 162 -15.68 5.75 -14.64
CA PHE A 162 -14.47 6.35 -14.07
C PHE A 162 -14.23 7.76 -14.62
N SER A 163 -14.35 7.93 -15.93
CA SER A 163 -14.21 9.24 -16.58
C SER A 163 -15.27 10.24 -16.11
N ALA A 164 -16.51 9.78 -15.97
CA ALA A 164 -17.62 10.62 -15.48
C ALA A 164 -17.44 11.06 -14.01
N ALA A 165 -16.67 10.30 -13.21
CA ALA A 165 -16.39 10.63 -11.82
C ALA A 165 -15.26 11.65 -11.65
N ILE A 166 -14.45 11.91 -12.68
CA ILE A 166 -13.39 12.93 -12.64
C ILE A 166 -14.02 14.31 -12.57
N SER A 167 -13.59 15.12 -11.62
CA SER A 167 -14.05 16.48 -11.40
C SER A 167 -12.88 17.45 -11.24
N GLU A 168 -13.18 18.75 -11.15
CA GLU A 168 -12.16 19.78 -10.85
C GLU A 168 -11.50 19.59 -9.47
N LYS A 169 -12.10 18.80 -8.58
CA LYS A 169 -11.53 18.46 -7.28
C LYS A 169 -10.61 17.25 -7.33
N THR A 170 -10.64 16.46 -8.38
CA THR A 170 -9.83 15.25 -8.53
C THR A 170 -8.37 15.61 -8.70
N ALA A 171 -7.61 15.59 -7.62
CA ALA A 171 -6.17 15.88 -7.61
C ALA A 171 -5.33 14.62 -7.84
N VAL A 172 -5.82 13.45 -7.43
CA VAL A 172 -5.08 12.18 -7.50
C VAL A 172 -5.99 11.05 -7.98
N VAL A 173 -5.48 10.24 -8.89
CA VAL A 173 -6.02 8.93 -9.25
C VAL A 173 -5.15 7.86 -8.63
N LEU A 174 -5.74 6.99 -7.80
CA LEU A 174 -5.05 5.90 -7.13
C LEU A 174 -5.52 4.56 -7.70
N LEU A 175 -4.62 3.88 -8.42
CA LEU A 175 -4.86 2.56 -8.99
C LEU A 175 -3.91 1.54 -8.37
N ASN A 176 -4.43 0.34 -8.10
CA ASN A 176 -3.66 -0.78 -7.57
C ASN A 176 -3.86 -2.01 -8.46
N SER A 177 -2.77 -2.54 -9.02
CA SER A 177 -2.80 -3.75 -9.86
C SER A 177 -1.57 -4.63 -9.54
N PRO A 178 -1.75 -5.91 -9.20
CA PRO A 178 -3.01 -6.56 -8.83
C PRO A 178 -3.71 -5.85 -7.68
N ASN A 179 -5.05 -5.73 -7.76
CA ASN A 179 -5.81 -4.95 -6.79
C ASN A 179 -5.93 -5.65 -5.43
N ASN A 180 -5.81 -4.89 -4.37
CA ASN A 180 -6.19 -5.32 -3.02
C ASN A 180 -7.57 -4.70 -2.68
N PRO A 181 -8.66 -5.51 -2.43
CA PRO A 181 -8.63 -6.95 -2.12
C PRO A 181 -9.05 -7.89 -3.25
N SER A 182 -9.47 -7.41 -4.42
CA SER A 182 -10.11 -8.26 -5.44
C SER A 182 -9.14 -9.22 -6.15
N GLY A 183 -7.82 -8.92 -6.16
CA GLY A 183 -6.84 -9.66 -6.94
C GLY A 183 -6.89 -9.38 -8.44
N ALA A 184 -7.81 -8.53 -8.89
CA ALA A 184 -7.94 -8.20 -10.30
C ALA A 184 -6.69 -7.53 -10.85
N VAL A 185 -6.29 -7.94 -12.03
CA VAL A 185 -5.18 -7.36 -12.78
C VAL A 185 -5.75 -6.43 -13.83
N SER A 186 -5.53 -5.14 -13.67
CA SER A 186 -5.81 -4.16 -14.72
C SER A 186 -4.60 -4.10 -15.65
N TYR A 187 -4.83 -4.32 -16.94
CA TYR A 187 -3.76 -4.24 -17.92
C TYR A 187 -3.33 -2.79 -18.10
N THR A 188 -2.01 -2.56 -18.05
CA THR A 188 -1.40 -1.22 -18.15
C THR A 188 -1.49 -0.61 -19.56
N HIS A 189 -2.00 -1.34 -20.52
CA HIS A 189 -2.25 -0.86 -21.88
C HIS A 189 -3.75 -0.59 -22.06
N LEU A 190 -4.25 0.37 -21.30
CA LEU A 190 -5.52 1.00 -21.60
C LEU A 190 -5.26 2.00 -22.75
N THR A 191 -5.25 1.47 -23.97
CA THR A 191 -5.25 2.29 -25.18
C THR A 191 -6.63 2.80 -25.48
#